data_d6695856718cbda3f7d74c61852b056e
#
_entry.id   d6695856718cbda3f7d74c61852b056e
#
_cell.length_a   1.000
_cell.length_b   1.000
_cell.length_c   1.000
_cell.angle_alpha   90.00
_cell.angle_beta   90.00
_cell.angle_gamma   90.00
#
_symmetry.space_group_name_H-M   'P 1'
#
loop_
_entity.id
_entity.type
_entity.pdbx_description
1 polymer ?
#
loop_
_entity_poly.entity_id
_entity_poly.type
_entity_poly.pdbx_seq_one_letter_code
_entity_poly.pdbx_strand_id
1 'polypeptide(L)'
;AAAVEGYEGDSGFGLLKALSPLQARPLRLSDSSDIQSEERLRVVSSQDDTVVQQVVVLERGTFAGYWEYLLENAIFTVPAVNAFAGAGLVNEKGELVGIGSLFLKRNFQSTMVPSNMFVPTEALLPILDDLKRSGRSFSPPRPWLGVTVVEQYGRVLVQRVSSGSPAMLSGIGEGDLILKVGNIPVKNLEGFFRAVWSLGNAGVKVPLTLLQGNELKQLDLISEDRNLVYRTVQYD
;
A
#
# COMPACT_ATOMS: atom_id res chain seq x y z
N ALA A 1 5.79 -23.16 11.12
CA ALA A 1 4.38 -22.95 10.78
C ALA A 1 3.87 -21.73 11.54
N ALA A 2 2.98 -20.94 10.93
CA ALA A 2 2.36 -19.77 11.53
C ALA A 2 0.89 -19.68 11.11
N ALA A 3 0.07 -19.02 11.93
CA ALA A 3 -1.30 -18.66 11.61
C ALA A 3 -1.39 -17.14 11.34
N VAL A 4 -2.32 -16.75 10.49
CA VAL A 4 -2.62 -15.33 10.28
C VAL A 4 -3.45 -14.83 11.46
N GLU A 5 -2.97 -13.82 12.17
CA GLU A 5 -3.67 -13.19 13.31
C GLU A 5 -4.38 -11.90 12.89
N GLY A 6 -3.84 -11.20 11.89
CA GLY A 6 -4.44 -9.96 11.45
C GLY A 6 -3.84 -9.40 10.17
N TYR A 7 -4.58 -8.47 9.58
CA TYR A 7 -4.16 -7.73 8.39
C TYR A 7 -4.73 -6.31 8.42
N GLU A 8 -3.93 -5.36 7.99
CA GLU A 8 -4.33 -3.97 7.86
C GLU A 8 -4.09 -3.49 6.42
N GLY A 9 -5.18 -3.16 5.74
CA GLY A 9 -5.18 -2.93 4.30
C GLY A 9 -4.58 -1.60 3.85
N ASP A 10 -4.57 -0.59 4.71
CA ASP A 10 -4.10 0.75 4.36
C ASP A 10 -2.57 0.84 4.31
N SER A 11 -1.88 0.12 5.20
CA SER A 11 -0.42 0.00 5.22
C SER A 11 0.08 -1.28 4.55
N GLY A 12 -0.76 -2.31 4.48
CA GLY A 12 -0.42 -3.63 3.97
C GLY A 12 0.30 -4.53 4.97
N PHE A 13 0.33 -4.19 6.26
CA PHE A 13 0.92 -5.05 7.28
C PHE A 13 0.04 -6.27 7.59
N GLY A 14 0.68 -7.45 7.61
CA GLY A 14 0.09 -8.68 8.12
C GLY A 14 0.75 -9.10 9.44
N LEU A 15 -0.05 -9.56 10.39
CA LEU A 15 0.43 -10.14 11.64
C LEU A 15 0.29 -11.66 11.60
N LEU A 16 1.40 -12.35 11.83
CA LEU A 16 1.46 -13.80 11.90
C LEU A 16 1.82 -14.22 13.33
N LYS A 17 1.17 -15.28 13.82
CA LYS A 17 1.49 -15.92 15.08
C LYS A 17 2.17 -17.25 14.82
N ALA A 18 3.37 -17.42 15.36
CA ALA A 18 4.06 -18.69 15.31
C ALA A 18 3.28 -19.76 16.08
N LEU A 19 3.11 -20.97 15.48
CA LEU A 19 2.43 -22.10 16.11
C LEU A 19 3.34 -22.88 17.07
N SER A 20 4.64 -22.58 17.05
CA SER A 20 5.64 -23.15 17.94
C SER A 20 6.53 -22.04 18.50
N PRO A 21 7.11 -22.20 19.70
CA PRO A 21 8.03 -21.20 20.24
C PRO A 21 9.18 -20.91 19.28
N LEU A 22 9.44 -19.65 19.01
CA LEU A 22 10.56 -19.21 18.20
C LEU A 22 11.84 -19.21 19.03
N GLN A 23 12.89 -19.86 18.56
CA GLN A 23 14.23 -19.80 19.16
C GLN A 23 14.99 -18.58 18.61
N ALA A 24 14.36 -17.42 18.67
CA ALA A 24 14.94 -16.19 18.16
C ALA A 24 14.69 -15.03 19.13
N ARG A 25 15.63 -14.10 19.19
CA ARG A 25 15.43 -12.85 19.91
C ARG A 25 14.63 -11.90 19.02
N PRO A 26 13.58 -11.24 19.57
CA PRO A 26 12.84 -10.25 18.79
C PRO A 26 13.74 -9.06 18.46
N LEU A 27 13.57 -8.52 17.25
CA LEU A 27 14.16 -7.23 16.90
C LEU A 27 13.43 -6.11 17.64
N ARG A 28 14.18 -5.08 18.02
CA ARG A 28 13.56 -3.83 18.47
C ARG A 28 12.95 -3.11 17.28
N LEU A 29 11.74 -2.62 17.45
CA LEU A 29 11.13 -1.69 16.51
C LEU A 29 11.66 -0.29 16.81
N SER A 30 12.12 0.41 15.77
CA SER A 30 12.50 1.81 15.85
C SER A 30 11.56 2.63 14.99
N ASP A 31 11.29 3.86 15.38
CA ASP A 31 10.62 4.81 14.51
C ASP A 31 11.50 5.09 13.29
N SER A 32 10.91 5.04 12.11
CA SER A 32 11.62 5.24 10.84
C SER A 32 11.51 6.67 10.31
N SER A 33 10.85 7.57 11.02
CA SER A 33 10.62 8.96 10.58
C SER A 33 11.91 9.75 10.31
N ASP A 34 12.98 9.44 11.05
CA ASP A 34 14.28 10.10 10.93
C ASP A 34 15.17 9.55 9.79
N ILE A 35 14.79 8.45 9.14
CA ILE A 35 15.54 7.86 8.03
C ILE A 35 15.62 8.85 6.86
N GLN A 36 16.84 9.10 6.38
CA GLN A 36 17.09 10.05 5.29
C GLN A 36 17.59 9.35 4.01
N SER A 37 17.47 10.05 2.88
CA SER A 37 18.14 9.65 1.63
C SER A 37 19.66 9.52 1.86
N GLU A 38 20.29 8.59 1.14
CA GLU A 38 21.71 8.23 1.22
C GLU A 38 22.11 7.51 2.52
N GLU A 39 21.20 7.31 3.46
CA GLU A 39 21.48 6.53 4.67
C GLU A 39 21.74 5.06 4.34
N ARG A 40 22.70 4.45 5.04
CA ARG A 40 23.07 3.04 4.89
C ARG A 40 22.28 2.18 5.86
N LEU A 41 21.57 1.22 5.30
CA LEU A 41 20.76 0.26 6.05
C LEU A 41 21.13 -1.16 5.63
N ARG A 42 20.54 -2.16 6.28
CA ARG A 42 20.71 -3.58 5.91
C ARG A 42 19.35 -4.21 5.69
N VAL A 43 19.24 -4.97 4.61
CA VAL A 43 18.11 -5.87 4.40
C VAL A 43 18.49 -7.22 4.99
N VAL A 44 17.63 -7.73 5.87
CA VAL A 44 17.77 -9.05 6.48
C VAL A 44 16.60 -9.92 6.01
N SER A 45 16.89 -11.00 5.33
CA SER A 45 15.89 -11.93 4.82
C SER A 45 16.36 -13.38 4.98
N SER A 46 15.41 -14.33 4.93
CA SER A 46 15.70 -15.75 4.96
C SER A 46 14.71 -16.45 4.03
N GLN A 47 15.17 -16.94 2.89
CA GLN A 47 14.43 -17.85 2.03
C GLN A 47 14.92 -19.29 2.23
N ASP A 48 16.14 -19.57 1.84
CA ASP A 48 16.82 -20.84 2.08
C ASP A 48 17.97 -20.64 3.08
N ASP A 49 18.71 -19.53 2.93
CA ASP A 49 19.75 -19.08 3.83
C ASP A 49 19.47 -17.66 4.33
N THR A 50 20.06 -17.30 5.48
CA THR A 50 19.98 -15.93 5.97
C THR A 50 20.85 -15.02 5.11
N VAL A 51 20.22 -14.06 4.44
CA VAL A 51 20.87 -13.03 3.64
C VAL A 51 20.88 -11.72 4.40
N VAL A 52 22.07 -11.13 4.53
CA VAL A 52 22.23 -9.76 5.04
C VAL A 52 22.91 -8.94 3.95
N GLN A 53 22.19 -8.00 3.38
CA GLN A 53 22.70 -7.16 2.31
C GLN A 53 22.66 -5.69 2.70
N GLN A 54 23.80 -4.99 2.52
CA GLN A 54 23.84 -3.56 2.70
C GLN A 54 23.15 -2.87 1.53
N VAL A 55 22.32 -1.90 1.86
CA VAL A 55 21.59 -1.06 0.92
C VAL A 55 21.71 0.40 1.31
N VAL A 56 21.39 1.28 0.37
CA VAL A 56 21.33 2.72 0.59
C VAL A 56 19.90 3.17 0.33
N VAL A 57 19.39 4.07 1.16
CA VAL A 57 18.11 4.71 0.92
C VAL A 57 18.23 5.62 -0.30
N LEU A 58 17.53 5.27 -1.36
CA LEU A 58 17.48 6.05 -2.58
C LEU A 58 16.66 7.33 -2.36
N GLU A 59 15.48 7.14 -1.81
CA GLU A 59 14.55 8.22 -1.46
C GLU A 59 13.51 7.75 -0.46
N ARG A 60 12.83 8.70 0.14
CA ARG A 60 11.55 8.52 0.82
C ARG A 60 10.49 9.28 0.07
N GLY A 61 9.30 8.71 -0.04
CA GLY A 61 8.22 9.39 -0.76
C GLY A 61 6.92 8.61 -0.79
N THR A 62 5.90 9.24 -1.35
CA THR A 62 4.61 8.61 -1.52
C THR A 62 4.68 7.52 -2.60
N PHE A 63 4.07 6.39 -2.30
CA PHE A 63 3.81 5.33 -3.27
C PHE A 63 2.31 5.17 -3.46
N ALA A 64 1.84 5.31 -4.70
CA ALA A 64 0.47 5.03 -5.10
C ALA A 64 0.43 3.72 -5.91
N GLY A 65 -0.23 2.71 -5.38
CA GLY A 65 -0.44 1.42 -6.03
C GLY A 65 -1.74 1.42 -6.84
N TYR A 66 -1.76 0.67 -7.94
CA TYR A 66 -2.92 0.59 -8.84
C TYR A 66 -4.18 -0.06 -8.21
N TRP A 67 -4.05 -0.65 -7.01
CA TRP A 67 -5.12 -1.37 -6.29
C TRP A 67 -5.74 -0.56 -5.13
N GLU A 68 -5.94 0.73 -5.30
CA GLU A 68 -6.43 1.65 -4.27
C GLU A 68 -5.56 1.62 -3.00
N TYR A 69 -4.26 1.86 -3.19
CA TYR A 69 -3.26 1.87 -2.13
C TYR A 69 -2.39 3.12 -2.23
N LEU A 70 -2.19 3.78 -1.12
CA LEU A 70 -1.30 4.92 -0.99
C LEU A 70 -0.53 4.80 0.32
N LEU A 71 0.78 4.71 0.21
CA LEU A 71 1.69 4.68 1.34
C LEU A 71 2.49 5.97 1.38
N GLU A 72 2.38 6.68 2.48
CA GLU A 72 3.21 7.84 2.76
C GLU A 72 4.59 7.40 3.23
N ASN A 73 5.61 8.20 2.90
CA ASN A 73 6.97 8.01 3.38
C ASN A 73 7.57 6.61 3.11
N ALA A 74 7.11 5.91 2.07
CA ALA A 74 7.72 4.64 1.67
C ALA A 74 9.24 4.80 1.54
N ILE A 75 9.99 3.78 1.98
CA ILE A 75 11.45 3.78 1.90
C ILE A 75 11.87 2.99 0.67
N PHE A 76 12.55 3.64 -0.27
CA PHE A 76 13.07 2.98 -1.48
C PHE A 76 14.59 2.79 -1.34
N THR A 77 15.07 1.58 -1.61
CA THR A 77 16.48 1.24 -1.42
C THR A 77 17.13 0.67 -2.67
N VAL A 78 18.45 0.86 -2.76
CA VAL A 78 19.33 0.28 -3.77
C VAL A 78 20.61 -0.28 -3.12
N PRO A 79 21.25 -1.32 -3.71
CA PRO A 79 20.76 -2.14 -4.81
C PRO A 79 19.53 -2.96 -4.40
N ALA A 80 18.75 -3.38 -5.39
CA ALA A 80 17.59 -4.23 -5.12
C ALA A 80 18.00 -5.63 -4.64
N VAL A 81 17.26 -6.17 -3.68
CA VAL A 81 17.41 -7.51 -3.10
C VAL A 81 16.29 -8.40 -3.61
N ASN A 82 16.61 -9.62 -4.08
CA ASN A 82 15.59 -10.53 -4.63
C ASN A 82 14.64 -11.07 -3.56
N ALA A 83 15.18 -11.43 -2.39
CA ALA A 83 14.38 -11.94 -1.26
C ALA A 83 13.85 -10.78 -0.40
N PHE A 84 13.10 -9.88 -0.99
CA PHE A 84 12.63 -8.64 -0.35
C PHE A 84 11.30 -8.79 0.39
N ALA A 85 10.40 -9.66 -0.10
CA ALA A 85 9.04 -9.77 0.44
C ALA A 85 9.05 -10.23 1.90
N GLY A 86 8.57 -9.37 2.80
CA GLY A 86 8.62 -9.62 4.25
C GLY A 86 10.01 -9.48 4.88
N ALA A 87 11.05 -9.11 4.13
CA ALA A 87 12.39 -8.89 4.67
C ALA A 87 12.42 -7.69 5.62
N GLY A 88 13.22 -7.78 6.69
CA GLY A 88 13.44 -6.67 7.60
C GLY A 88 14.45 -5.68 7.04
N LEU A 89 14.11 -4.39 7.06
CA LEU A 89 15.07 -3.31 6.88
C LEU A 89 15.55 -2.86 8.26
N VAL A 90 16.85 -2.94 8.52
CA VAL A 90 17.40 -2.63 9.84
C VAL A 90 18.44 -1.52 9.75
N ASN A 91 18.47 -0.68 10.78
CA ASN A 91 19.45 0.39 10.92
C ASN A 91 20.81 -0.13 11.45
N GLU A 92 21.77 0.76 11.63
CA GLU A 92 23.12 0.41 12.13
C GLU A 92 23.09 -0.16 13.56
N LYS A 93 22.07 0.18 14.37
CA LYS A 93 21.89 -0.36 15.72
C LYS A 93 21.24 -1.76 15.73
N GLY A 94 20.87 -2.29 14.55
CA GLY A 94 20.17 -3.57 14.43
C GLY A 94 18.67 -3.49 14.76
N GLU A 95 18.08 -2.30 14.71
CA GLU A 95 16.66 -2.08 14.96
C GLU A 95 15.87 -2.09 13.65
N LEU A 96 14.66 -2.64 13.68
CA LEU A 96 13.77 -2.73 12.52
C LEU A 96 13.17 -1.36 12.21
N VAL A 97 13.33 -0.88 10.99
CA VAL A 97 12.85 0.42 10.49
C VAL A 97 11.89 0.28 9.30
N GLY A 98 11.76 -0.92 8.74
CA GLY A 98 10.81 -1.18 7.65
C GLY A 98 10.67 -2.65 7.30
N ILE A 99 9.61 -2.99 6.59
CA ILE A 99 9.32 -4.34 6.07
C ILE A 99 9.24 -4.29 4.55
N GLY A 100 9.96 -5.18 3.88
CA GLY A 100 10.00 -5.27 2.42
C GLY A 100 8.67 -5.66 1.81
N SER A 101 8.23 -4.90 0.81
CA SER A 101 6.94 -5.05 0.17
C SER A 101 7.03 -5.28 -1.34
N LEU A 102 7.72 -4.40 -2.07
CA LEU A 102 7.73 -4.44 -3.53
C LEU A 102 9.14 -4.41 -4.11
N PHE A 103 9.26 -5.04 -5.29
CA PHE A 103 10.35 -4.81 -6.23
C PHE A 103 9.83 -3.95 -7.38
N LEU A 104 10.50 -2.83 -7.64
CA LEU A 104 10.08 -1.88 -8.68
C LEU A 104 11.28 -1.15 -9.27
N LYS A 105 11.05 -0.37 -10.32
CA LYS A 105 12.07 0.52 -10.87
C LYS A 105 11.76 1.95 -10.45
N ARG A 106 12.79 2.67 -10.01
CA ARG A 106 12.71 4.09 -9.65
C ARG A 106 13.65 4.91 -10.53
N ASN A 107 13.24 6.14 -10.83
CA ASN A 107 14.10 7.06 -11.56
C ASN A 107 15.15 7.64 -10.59
N PHE A 108 16.41 7.45 -10.91
CA PHE A 108 17.52 8.04 -10.17
C PHE A 108 18.46 8.69 -11.19
N GLN A 109 18.67 9.99 -11.09
CA GLN A 109 19.51 10.77 -12.00
C GLN A 109 19.23 10.45 -13.49
N SER A 110 17.94 10.47 -13.86
CA SER A 110 17.45 10.15 -15.22
C SER A 110 17.65 8.70 -15.69
N THR A 111 18.02 7.79 -14.77
CA THR A 111 18.16 6.35 -15.06
C THR A 111 17.16 5.55 -14.24
N MET A 112 16.51 4.58 -14.87
CA MET A 112 15.61 3.65 -14.18
C MET A 112 16.42 2.55 -13.51
N VAL A 113 16.49 2.57 -12.18
CA VAL A 113 17.23 1.58 -11.37
C VAL A 113 16.29 0.60 -10.68
N PRO A 114 16.64 -0.70 -10.61
CA PRO A 114 15.93 -1.66 -9.78
C PRO A 114 16.04 -1.28 -8.30
N SER A 115 14.93 -1.30 -7.59
CA SER A 115 14.82 -0.85 -6.21
C SER A 115 13.85 -1.74 -5.45
N ASN A 116 13.98 -1.79 -4.12
CA ASN A 116 12.91 -2.32 -3.27
C ASN A 116 12.19 -1.19 -2.56
N MET A 117 10.90 -1.40 -2.34
CA MET A 117 10.10 -0.56 -1.47
C MET A 117 9.87 -1.27 -0.14
N PHE A 118 10.10 -0.55 0.93
CA PHE A 118 9.81 -0.99 2.29
C PHE A 118 8.70 -0.13 2.89
N VAL A 119 7.75 -0.80 3.56
CA VAL A 119 6.75 -0.12 4.38
C VAL A 119 7.43 0.29 5.69
N PRO A 120 7.46 1.58 6.03
CA PRO A 120 8.18 2.08 7.19
C PRO A 120 7.50 1.68 8.51
N THR A 121 8.28 1.48 9.56
CA THR A 121 7.75 1.12 10.89
C THR A 121 6.89 2.22 11.50
N GLU A 122 7.07 3.48 11.12
CA GLU A 122 6.19 4.59 11.55
C GLU A 122 4.73 4.36 11.15
N ALA A 123 4.47 3.60 10.08
CA ALA A 123 3.11 3.20 9.70
C ALA A 123 2.59 2.00 10.53
N LEU A 124 3.47 1.18 11.10
CA LEU A 124 3.12 0.03 11.93
C LEU A 124 2.86 0.42 13.39
N LEU A 125 3.71 1.28 13.94
CA LEU A 125 3.69 1.59 15.37
C LEU A 125 2.31 2.02 15.90
N PRO A 126 1.54 2.89 15.22
CA PRO A 126 0.24 3.33 15.70
C PRO A 126 -0.83 2.22 15.73
N ILE A 127 -0.70 1.19 14.89
CA ILE A 127 -1.71 0.14 14.71
C ILE A 127 -1.31 -1.20 15.34
N LEU A 128 -0.08 -1.35 15.83
CA LEU A 128 0.48 -2.62 16.27
C LEU A 128 -0.31 -3.24 17.44
N ASP A 129 -0.72 -2.43 18.41
CA ASP A 129 -1.47 -2.93 19.55
C ASP A 129 -2.92 -3.31 19.19
N ASP A 130 -3.50 -2.64 18.22
CA ASP A 130 -4.80 -2.99 17.68
C ASP A 130 -4.74 -4.31 16.92
N LEU A 131 -3.72 -4.49 16.05
CA LEU A 131 -3.49 -5.75 15.35
C LEU A 131 -3.30 -6.92 16.32
N LYS A 132 -2.54 -6.75 17.40
CA LYS A 132 -2.33 -7.79 18.41
C LYS A 132 -3.62 -8.13 19.17
N ARG A 133 -4.48 -7.15 19.47
CA ARG A 133 -5.69 -7.35 20.27
C ARG A 133 -6.85 -7.91 19.45
N SER A 134 -7.00 -7.51 18.21
CA SER A 134 -8.21 -7.76 17.42
C SER A 134 -7.96 -8.19 15.98
N GLY A 135 -6.70 -8.31 15.58
CA GLY A 135 -6.31 -8.65 14.20
C GLY A 135 -6.61 -7.56 13.16
N ARG A 136 -6.97 -6.35 13.59
CA ARG A 136 -7.29 -5.22 12.72
C ARG A 136 -6.99 -3.89 13.38
N SER A 137 -6.76 -2.85 12.59
CA SER A 137 -6.74 -1.48 13.07
C SER A 137 -8.15 -1.00 13.42
N PHE A 138 -8.27 -0.13 14.43
CA PHE A 138 -9.49 0.59 14.77
C PHE A 138 -9.57 1.96 14.08
N SER A 139 -8.58 2.32 13.27
CA SER A 139 -8.68 3.51 12.43
C SER A 139 -9.90 3.43 11.50
N PRO A 140 -10.60 4.53 11.28
CA PRO A 140 -11.73 4.55 10.35
C PRO A 140 -11.28 4.07 8.96
N PRO A 141 -11.99 3.11 8.34
CA PRO A 141 -11.59 2.55 7.06
C PRO A 141 -11.68 3.60 5.94
N ARG A 142 -10.73 3.58 5.03
CA ARG A 142 -10.74 4.43 3.84
C ARG A 142 -11.84 4.01 2.88
N PRO A 143 -12.44 4.97 2.14
CA PRO A 143 -13.36 4.67 1.05
C PRO A 143 -12.73 3.74 0.02
N TRP A 144 -13.35 2.60 -0.24
CA TRP A 144 -13.00 1.68 -1.31
C TRP A 144 -14.06 1.67 -2.38
N LEU A 145 -13.65 1.74 -3.65
CA LEU A 145 -14.53 1.80 -4.81
C LEU A 145 -14.57 0.46 -5.56
N GLY A 146 -13.52 -0.34 -5.46
CA GLY A 146 -13.37 -1.61 -6.16
C GLY A 146 -12.83 -1.45 -7.58
N VAL A 147 -11.94 -0.49 -7.80
CA VAL A 147 -11.28 -0.25 -9.08
C VAL A 147 -9.79 -0.59 -9.02
N THR A 148 -9.28 -1.18 -10.09
CA THR A 148 -7.85 -1.18 -10.38
C THR A 148 -7.63 -0.09 -11.41
N VAL A 149 -6.76 0.86 -11.12
CA VAL A 149 -6.52 2.03 -11.97
C VAL A 149 -5.06 2.13 -12.38
N VAL A 150 -4.80 2.68 -13.55
CA VAL A 150 -3.44 2.92 -14.05
C VAL A 150 -3.27 4.36 -14.46
N GLU A 151 -2.06 4.88 -14.31
CA GLU A 151 -1.69 6.19 -14.78
C GLU A 151 -1.01 6.06 -16.13
N GLN A 152 -1.56 6.73 -17.13
CA GLN A 152 -0.98 6.82 -18.48
C GLN A 152 -1.10 8.24 -19.01
N TYR A 153 0.02 8.82 -19.42
CA TYR A 153 0.07 10.19 -20.00
C TYR A 153 -0.61 11.27 -19.15
N GLY A 154 -0.40 11.20 -17.81
CA GLY A 154 -1.00 12.16 -16.87
C GLY A 154 -2.52 12.01 -16.72
N ARG A 155 -3.05 10.82 -16.96
CA ARG A 155 -4.47 10.46 -16.86
C ARG A 155 -4.64 9.17 -16.07
N VAL A 156 -5.77 9.04 -15.38
CA VAL A 156 -6.11 7.85 -14.59
C VAL A 156 -7.21 7.08 -15.31
N LEU A 157 -6.88 5.86 -15.75
CA LEU A 157 -7.79 4.96 -16.44
C LEU A 157 -8.14 3.78 -15.54
N VAL A 158 -9.40 3.35 -15.62
CA VAL A 158 -9.87 2.11 -15.01
C VAL A 158 -9.36 0.93 -15.83
N GLN A 159 -8.50 0.13 -15.22
CA GLN A 159 -7.97 -1.09 -15.83
C GLN A 159 -8.85 -2.30 -15.55
N ARG A 160 -9.46 -2.38 -14.35
CA ARG A 160 -10.36 -3.45 -13.94
C ARG A 160 -11.32 -2.96 -12.88
N VAL A 161 -12.50 -3.57 -12.83
CA VAL A 161 -13.52 -3.34 -11.81
C VAL A 161 -13.78 -4.65 -11.08
N SER A 162 -13.76 -4.61 -9.75
CA SER A 162 -14.02 -5.78 -8.91
C SER A 162 -15.51 -6.16 -8.98
N SER A 163 -15.79 -7.46 -9.05
CA SER A 163 -17.18 -7.96 -9.09
C SER A 163 -17.94 -7.56 -7.81
N GLY A 164 -19.16 -7.08 -7.98
CA GLY A 164 -20.03 -6.66 -6.88
C GLY A 164 -19.60 -5.37 -6.16
N SER A 165 -18.54 -4.70 -6.62
CA SER A 165 -18.06 -3.48 -6.00
C SER A 165 -18.94 -2.26 -6.27
N PRO A 166 -18.80 -1.19 -5.46
CA PRO A 166 -19.46 0.09 -5.68
C PRO A 166 -19.30 0.62 -7.11
N ALA A 167 -18.09 0.50 -7.67
CA ALA A 167 -17.78 0.92 -9.03
C ALA A 167 -18.58 0.12 -10.07
N MET A 168 -18.63 -1.21 -9.95
CA MET A 168 -19.40 -2.06 -10.85
C MET A 168 -20.90 -1.72 -10.78
N LEU A 169 -21.43 -1.61 -9.57
CA LEU A 169 -22.86 -1.31 -9.37
C LEU A 169 -23.27 0.07 -9.89
N SER A 170 -22.32 0.99 -9.97
CA SER A 170 -22.52 2.35 -10.51
C SER A 170 -22.28 2.45 -12.02
N GLY A 171 -21.94 1.34 -12.69
CA GLY A 171 -21.75 1.29 -14.14
C GLY A 171 -20.37 1.81 -14.61
N ILE A 172 -19.38 1.82 -13.72
CA ILE A 172 -17.99 2.06 -14.11
C ILE A 172 -17.44 0.79 -14.77
N GLY A 173 -16.74 0.94 -15.88
CA GLY A 173 -16.16 -0.13 -16.68
C GLY A 173 -14.68 0.03 -16.97
N GLU A 174 -14.10 -1.05 -17.52
CA GLU A 174 -12.72 -1.01 -18.01
C GLU A 174 -12.58 -0.02 -19.18
N GLY A 175 -11.50 0.75 -19.19
CA GLY A 175 -11.23 1.79 -20.16
C GLY A 175 -11.83 3.15 -19.83
N ASP A 176 -12.63 3.27 -18.79
CA ASP A 176 -13.15 4.56 -18.35
C ASP A 176 -12.02 5.48 -17.86
N LEU A 177 -12.08 6.74 -18.27
CA LEU A 177 -11.11 7.75 -17.86
C LEU A 177 -11.68 8.58 -16.71
N ILE A 178 -11.01 8.55 -15.57
CA ILE A 178 -11.42 9.34 -14.39
C ILE A 178 -10.90 10.77 -14.56
N LEU A 179 -11.83 11.72 -14.63
CA LEU A 179 -11.50 13.13 -14.84
C LEU A 179 -11.54 13.94 -13.56
N LYS A 180 -12.53 13.68 -12.67
CA LYS A 180 -12.70 14.42 -11.41
C LYS A 180 -13.29 13.53 -10.33
N VAL A 181 -12.97 13.89 -9.09
CA VAL A 181 -13.68 13.44 -7.87
C VAL A 181 -14.32 14.70 -7.27
N GLY A 182 -15.64 14.76 -7.28
CA GLY A 182 -16.34 16.01 -6.98
C GLY A 182 -15.88 17.15 -7.90
N ASN A 183 -15.35 18.22 -7.31
CA ASN A 183 -14.78 19.35 -8.04
C ASN A 183 -13.27 19.27 -8.26
N ILE A 184 -12.59 18.23 -7.73
CA ILE A 184 -11.14 18.07 -7.78
C ILE A 184 -10.74 17.37 -9.08
N PRO A 185 -9.98 18.01 -9.98
CA PRO A 185 -9.46 17.35 -11.17
C PRO A 185 -8.44 16.25 -10.82
N VAL A 186 -8.54 15.09 -11.48
CA VAL A 186 -7.63 13.95 -11.32
C VAL A 186 -6.58 13.98 -12.43
N LYS A 187 -5.29 13.96 -12.04
CA LYS A 187 -4.15 13.97 -12.96
C LYS A 187 -3.25 12.74 -12.83
N ASN A 188 -3.23 12.12 -11.65
CA ASN A 188 -2.38 10.96 -11.32
C ASN A 188 -3.06 10.09 -10.25
N LEU A 189 -2.50 8.92 -9.96
CA LEU A 189 -3.03 7.97 -8.97
C LEU A 189 -3.08 8.58 -7.58
N GLU A 190 -2.02 9.25 -7.15
CA GLU A 190 -1.96 9.88 -5.83
C GLU A 190 -3.08 10.91 -5.66
N GLY A 191 -3.25 11.81 -6.64
CA GLY A 191 -4.31 12.82 -6.62
C GLY A 191 -5.71 12.20 -6.62
N PHE A 192 -5.91 11.09 -7.34
CA PHE A 192 -7.17 10.37 -7.33
C PHE A 192 -7.50 9.82 -5.94
N PHE A 193 -6.58 9.07 -5.33
CA PHE A 193 -6.81 8.47 -4.01
C PHE A 193 -6.98 9.54 -2.92
N ARG A 194 -6.15 10.59 -2.93
CA ARG A 194 -6.29 11.70 -1.98
C ARG A 194 -7.65 12.40 -2.12
N ALA A 195 -8.12 12.61 -3.35
CA ALA A 195 -9.41 13.23 -3.59
C ALA A 195 -10.58 12.36 -3.09
N VAL A 196 -10.54 11.04 -3.35
CA VAL A 196 -11.56 10.10 -2.86
C VAL A 196 -11.55 10.06 -1.33
N TRP A 197 -10.39 9.90 -0.70
CA TRP A 197 -10.29 9.74 0.76
C TRP A 197 -10.51 11.05 1.53
N SER A 198 -10.35 12.20 0.89
CA SER A 198 -10.70 13.49 1.50
C SER A 198 -12.20 13.69 1.71
N LEU A 199 -13.04 12.89 1.06
CA LEU A 199 -14.49 12.96 1.21
C LEU A 199 -15.00 12.38 2.54
N GLY A 200 -14.20 11.54 3.22
CA GLY A 200 -14.55 10.96 4.51
C GLY A 200 -14.16 9.49 4.62
N ASN A 201 -14.83 8.76 5.50
CA ASN A 201 -14.60 7.34 5.74
C ASN A 201 -15.42 6.46 4.77
N ALA A 202 -15.15 5.16 4.75
CA ALA A 202 -15.96 4.19 4.03
C ALA A 202 -17.47 4.37 4.31
N GLY A 203 -18.29 4.21 3.29
CA GLY A 203 -19.71 4.56 3.30
C GLY A 203 -20.02 5.97 2.79
N VAL A 204 -18.98 6.80 2.52
CA VAL A 204 -19.19 8.14 1.98
C VAL A 204 -19.59 8.08 0.50
N LYS A 205 -20.41 9.05 0.09
CA LYS A 205 -20.77 9.29 -1.31
C LYS A 205 -19.57 9.87 -2.05
N VAL A 206 -19.20 9.26 -3.17
CA VAL A 206 -18.09 9.67 -4.03
C VAL A 206 -18.64 10.09 -5.39
N PRO A 207 -18.71 11.41 -5.67
CA PRO A 207 -19.11 11.88 -6.99
C PRO A 207 -17.93 11.81 -7.95
N LEU A 208 -18.10 11.12 -9.07
CA LEU A 208 -17.10 10.97 -10.12
C LEU A 208 -17.56 11.60 -11.43
N THR A 209 -16.64 12.24 -12.13
CA THR A 209 -16.79 12.61 -13.54
C THR A 209 -15.87 11.72 -14.36
N LEU A 210 -16.43 10.98 -15.30
CA LEU A 210 -15.76 10.03 -16.16
C LEU A 210 -15.94 10.36 -17.62
N LEU A 211 -15.01 9.94 -18.46
CA LEU A 211 -15.21 9.79 -19.90
C LEU A 211 -15.32 8.30 -20.20
N GLN A 212 -16.53 7.86 -20.62
CA GLN A 212 -16.83 6.49 -21.06
C GLN A 212 -16.98 6.49 -22.58
N GLY A 213 -16.01 5.91 -23.28
CA GLY A 213 -15.91 6.07 -24.72
C GLY A 213 -15.79 7.56 -25.08
N ASN A 214 -16.82 8.14 -25.73
CA ASN A 214 -16.85 9.55 -26.11
C ASN A 214 -17.88 10.37 -25.27
N GLU A 215 -18.47 9.78 -24.23
CA GLU A 215 -19.49 10.43 -23.42
C GLU A 215 -18.94 10.84 -22.06
N LEU A 216 -19.21 12.09 -21.67
CA LEU A 216 -18.94 12.59 -20.33
C LEU A 216 -20.08 12.13 -19.41
N LYS A 217 -19.74 11.39 -18.35
CA LYS A 217 -20.70 10.91 -17.34
C LYS A 217 -20.36 11.43 -15.97
N GLN A 218 -21.41 11.72 -15.21
CA GLN A 218 -21.31 12.00 -13.77
C GLN A 218 -22.04 10.89 -13.03
N LEU A 219 -21.35 10.26 -12.09
CA LEU A 219 -21.84 9.15 -11.29
C LEU A 219 -21.63 9.45 -9.82
N ASP A 220 -22.60 9.09 -9.00
CA ASP A 220 -22.49 9.12 -7.55
C ASP A 220 -22.47 7.68 -7.04
N LEU A 221 -21.40 7.25 -6.41
CA LEU A 221 -21.30 5.93 -5.82
C LEU A 221 -21.08 6.01 -4.30
N ILE A 222 -21.56 5.01 -3.58
CA ILE A 222 -21.30 4.88 -2.14
C ILE A 222 -20.12 3.96 -1.97
N SER A 223 -19.05 4.45 -1.35
CA SER A 223 -17.87 3.65 -1.06
C SER A 223 -18.14 2.61 0.02
N GLU A 224 -17.31 1.56 0.06
CA GLU A 224 -17.40 0.49 1.04
C GLU A 224 -16.12 0.35 1.86
N ASP A 225 -16.19 -0.42 2.97
CA ASP A 225 -15.01 -0.86 3.71
C ASP A 225 -14.41 -2.10 3.05
N ARG A 226 -13.22 -1.95 2.47
CA ARG A 226 -12.47 -3.05 1.85
C ARG A 226 -12.33 -4.26 2.77
N ASN A 227 -12.15 -4.06 4.07
CA ASN A 227 -11.93 -5.15 5.01
C ASN A 227 -13.17 -6.03 5.19
N LEU A 228 -14.36 -5.52 4.95
CA LEU A 228 -15.60 -6.31 4.98
C LEU A 228 -15.71 -7.19 3.73
N VAL A 229 -15.33 -6.66 2.57
CA VAL A 229 -15.41 -7.38 1.29
C VAL A 229 -14.44 -8.56 1.26
N TYR A 230 -13.20 -8.39 1.69
CA TYR A 230 -12.20 -9.48 1.68
C TYR A 230 -12.45 -10.57 2.73
N ARG A 231 -13.17 -10.28 3.81
CA ARG A 231 -13.55 -11.31 4.80
C ARG A 231 -14.53 -12.34 4.24
N THR A 232 -15.36 -11.95 3.31
CA THR A 232 -16.38 -12.84 2.70
C THR A 232 -15.74 -13.85 1.72
N VAL A 233 -14.54 -13.58 1.21
CA VAL A 233 -13.85 -14.39 0.19
C VAL A 233 -12.94 -15.48 0.80
N GLN A 234 -12.69 -15.46 2.10
CA GLN A 234 -11.72 -16.38 2.73
C GLN A 234 -12.30 -17.70 3.27
N TYR A 235 -13.60 -17.98 3.10
CA TYR A 235 -14.26 -19.15 3.71
C TYR A 235 -15.15 -19.98 2.76
N ASP A 236 -14.83 -20.00 1.46
CA ASP A 236 -15.41 -20.98 0.52
C ASP A 236 -14.36 -21.99 0.04
#